data_973d85e86995ae893b389b0acedd64ca
#
_entry.id   973d85e86995ae893b389b0acedd64ca
#
_cell.length_a   1.000
_cell.length_b   1.000
_cell.length_c   1.000
_cell.angle_alpha   90.00
_cell.angle_beta   90.00
_cell.angle_gamma   90.00
#
_symmetry.space_group_name_H-M   'P 1'
#
loop_
_entity.id
_entity.type
_entity.pdbx_description
1 polymer ?
#
loop_
_entity_poly.entity_id
_entity_poly.type
_entity_poly.pdbx_seq_one_letter_code
_entity_poly.pdbx_strand_id
1 'polypeptide(L)'
;MRIGFCCKWLNDRSEFGGMKVNAKDRELNGRSTTMRWLREHPEDAEQRQWDIMNHNATAARRLIERVGTLPPERRMVRLGSEMLQGYTEAGWINWWQQKHIQDHLENLFAPVGEMARRLNVKISFHPGQFCVLSSESANIRHRSVEEFEYHVDMARWMGFGKSFQDGCKINVHISGRLGPQGIIDALPKLSPEARNLITIEND
;
A
#
# COMPACT_ATOMS: atom_id res chain seq x y z
N MET A 1 -17.76 -5.44 -13.97
CA MET A 1 -17.19 -4.34 -13.18
C MET A 1 -17.19 -4.77 -11.71
N ARG A 2 -16.17 -4.39 -10.92
CA ARG A 2 -16.14 -4.63 -9.47
C ARG A 2 -16.16 -3.30 -8.73
N ILE A 3 -16.81 -3.28 -7.58
CA ILE A 3 -16.87 -2.14 -6.68
C ILE A 3 -16.20 -2.55 -5.39
N GLY A 4 -15.24 -1.78 -4.93
CA GLY A 4 -14.50 -1.99 -3.70
C GLY A 4 -14.60 -0.80 -2.75
N PHE A 5 -13.93 -0.92 -1.60
CA PHE A 5 -13.80 0.17 -0.64
C PHE A 5 -12.32 0.45 -0.35
N CYS A 6 -12.07 1.58 0.29
CA CYS A 6 -10.72 2.10 0.52
C CYS A 6 -10.27 1.93 1.97
N CYS A 7 -9.10 1.36 2.15
CA CYS A 7 -8.21 1.47 3.30
C CYS A 7 -8.71 0.94 4.64
N LYS A 8 -9.95 1.21 5.04
CA LYS A 8 -10.46 0.85 6.37
C LYS A 8 -11.82 0.17 6.29
N TRP A 9 -11.98 -0.90 7.06
CA TRP A 9 -13.27 -1.50 7.30
C TRP A 9 -14.03 -0.70 8.35
N LEU A 10 -15.13 -0.06 7.95
CA LEU A 10 -15.99 0.75 8.80
C LEU A 10 -17.39 0.14 8.80
N ASN A 11 -18.01 0.03 9.99
CA ASN A 11 -19.28 -0.69 10.14
C ASN A 11 -20.48 0.25 10.19
N ASP A 12 -20.37 1.33 10.98
CA ASP A 12 -21.49 2.19 11.32
C ASP A 12 -21.14 3.66 11.18
N ARG A 13 -22.16 4.48 10.98
CA ARG A 13 -22.07 5.93 11.17
C ARG A 13 -22.21 6.27 12.65
N SER A 14 -21.42 7.22 13.12
CA SER A 14 -21.65 7.83 14.42
C SER A 14 -22.88 8.73 14.37
N GLU A 15 -23.45 9.07 15.55
CA GLU A 15 -24.53 10.04 15.67
C GLU A 15 -24.19 11.41 15.05
N PHE A 16 -22.88 11.73 14.97
CA PHE A 16 -22.36 12.96 14.36
C PHE A 16 -21.93 12.78 12.89
N GLY A 17 -22.34 11.72 12.21
CA GLY A 17 -22.04 11.47 10.80
C GLY A 17 -20.68 10.84 10.51
N GLY A 18 -19.79 10.68 11.48
CA GLY A 18 -18.52 9.99 11.32
C GLY A 18 -18.69 8.47 11.23
N MET A 19 -17.79 7.78 10.53
CA MET A 19 -17.78 6.31 10.47
C MET A 19 -17.08 5.72 11.69
N LYS A 20 -17.62 4.63 12.21
CA LYS A 20 -17.06 3.89 13.35
C LYS A 20 -16.65 2.48 12.96
N VAL A 21 -15.66 1.96 13.66
CA VAL A 21 -15.24 0.56 13.60
C VAL A 21 -15.68 -0.14 14.87
N ASN A 22 -16.48 -1.20 14.75
CA ASN A 22 -16.83 -2.04 15.90
C ASN A 22 -15.58 -2.66 16.51
N ALA A 23 -15.59 -2.87 17.83
CA ALA A 23 -14.43 -3.43 18.55
C ALA A 23 -13.96 -4.76 17.96
N LYS A 24 -14.89 -5.64 17.56
CA LYS A 24 -14.63 -6.93 16.91
C LYS A 24 -13.97 -6.85 15.53
N ASP A 25 -14.08 -5.71 14.84
CA ASP A 25 -13.57 -5.52 13.48
C ASP A 25 -12.33 -4.60 13.47
N ARG A 26 -11.85 -4.11 14.62
CA ARG A 26 -10.65 -3.27 14.69
C ARG A 26 -9.41 -3.95 14.13
N GLU A 27 -9.33 -5.25 14.26
CA GLU A 27 -8.22 -6.07 13.75
C GLU A 27 -8.21 -6.27 12.23
N LEU A 28 -9.23 -5.77 11.52
CA LEU A 28 -9.27 -5.70 10.05
C LEU A 28 -8.55 -4.46 9.51
N ASN A 29 -8.18 -3.53 10.39
CA ASN A 29 -7.56 -2.27 10.00
C ASN A 29 -6.10 -2.20 10.42
N GLY A 30 -5.28 -1.61 9.56
CA GLY A 30 -3.88 -1.33 9.85
C GLY A 30 -3.70 -0.30 10.96
N ARG A 31 -2.49 -0.28 11.50
CA ARG A 31 -1.98 0.71 12.47
C ARG A 31 -0.87 1.52 11.81
N SER A 32 -0.65 2.71 12.31
CA SER A 32 0.46 3.55 11.88
C SER A 32 1.15 4.19 13.10
N THR A 33 2.31 4.75 12.85
CA THR A 33 2.99 5.66 13.76
C THR A 33 3.46 6.88 12.96
N THR A 34 4.01 7.87 13.61
CA THR A 34 4.54 9.05 12.92
C THR A 34 6.07 9.01 12.91
N MET A 35 6.68 9.59 11.87
CA MET A 35 8.15 9.76 11.84
C MET A 35 8.64 10.61 13.02
N ARG A 36 7.80 11.51 13.52
CA ARG A 36 8.09 12.27 14.74
C ARG A 36 8.21 11.33 15.94
N TRP A 37 7.25 10.44 16.16
CA TRP A 37 7.28 9.50 17.30
C TRP A 37 8.53 8.60 17.25
N LEU A 38 8.86 8.05 16.07
CA LEU A 38 10.05 7.21 15.90
C LEU A 38 11.35 7.95 16.22
N ARG A 39 11.43 9.25 15.96
CA ARG A 39 12.59 10.08 16.31
C ARG A 39 12.65 10.44 17.79
N GLU A 40 11.50 10.63 18.43
CA GLU A 40 11.41 10.97 19.84
C GLU A 40 11.60 9.76 20.78
N HIS A 41 11.46 8.51 20.25
CA HIS A 41 11.57 7.25 21.02
C HIS A 41 12.51 6.26 20.31
N PRO A 42 13.80 6.61 20.15
CA PRO A 42 14.72 5.78 19.38
C PRO A 42 14.93 4.38 19.99
N GLU A 43 14.82 4.23 21.31
CA GLU A 43 14.92 2.97 22.04
C GLU A 43 13.80 1.98 21.72
N ASP A 44 12.61 2.49 21.41
CA ASP A 44 11.42 1.68 21.12
C ASP A 44 11.08 1.62 19.63
N ALA A 45 11.76 2.42 18.81
CA ALA A 45 11.39 2.67 17.42
C ALA A 45 11.44 1.40 16.57
N GLU A 46 12.47 0.57 16.73
CA GLU A 46 12.60 -0.68 15.97
C GLU A 46 11.50 -1.68 16.36
N GLN A 47 11.25 -1.89 17.66
CA GLN A 47 10.19 -2.76 18.13
C GLN A 47 8.82 -2.27 17.62
N ARG A 48 8.61 -0.97 17.57
CA ARG A 48 7.40 -0.36 17.01
C ARG A 48 7.21 -0.67 15.53
N GLN A 49 8.28 -0.68 14.75
CA GLN A 49 8.25 -1.07 13.34
C GLN A 49 7.86 -2.55 13.19
N TRP A 50 8.49 -3.44 13.98
CA TRP A 50 8.14 -4.86 14.02
C TRP A 50 6.66 -5.08 14.35
N ASP A 51 6.15 -4.42 15.37
CA ASP A 51 4.75 -4.55 15.80
C ASP A 51 3.78 -4.08 14.72
N ILE A 52 4.08 -2.96 14.06
CA ILE A 52 3.23 -2.38 13.01
C ILE A 52 3.22 -3.26 11.78
N MET A 53 4.37 -3.68 11.24
CA MET A 53 4.39 -4.48 10.03
C MET A 53 3.71 -5.84 10.21
N ASN A 54 3.95 -6.53 11.34
CA ASN A 54 3.29 -7.80 11.64
C ASN A 54 1.78 -7.65 11.79
N HIS A 55 1.34 -6.59 12.51
CA HIS A 55 -0.08 -6.29 12.65
C HIS A 55 -0.71 -5.97 11.30
N ASN A 56 -0.08 -5.12 10.48
CA ASN A 56 -0.65 -4.63 9.23
C ASN A 56 -0.81 -5.74 8.18
N ALA A 57 0.16 -6.61 8.03
CA ALA A 57 0.03 -7.76 7.14
C ALA A 57 -1.05 -8.74 7.61
N THR A 58 -1.13 -8.97 8.92
CA THR A 58 -2.20 -9.79 9.52
C THR A 58 -3.58 -9.17 9.29
N ALA A 59 -3.71 -7.86 9.50
CA ALA A 59 -4.94 -7.12 9.26
C ALA A 59 -5.35 -7.15 7.79
N ALA A 60 -4.39 -6.95 6.87
CA ALA A 60 -4.63 -7.05 5.43
C ALA A 60 -5.14 -8.44 5.03
N ARG A 61 -4.54 -9.51 5.55
CA ARG A 61 -4.99 -10.89 5.29
C ARG A 61 -6.42 -11.12 5.78
N ARG A 62 -6.74 -10.72 7.02
CA ARG A 62 -8.09 -10.82 7.60
C ARG A 62 -9.12 -9.98 6.84
N LEU A 63 -8.71 -8.78 6.40
CA LEU A 63 -9.56 -7.92 5.58
C LEU A 63 -9.89 -8.56 4.24
N ILE A 64 -8.91 -9.14 3.55
CA ILE A 64 -9.10 -9.88 2.29
C ILE A 64 -10.01 -11.09 2.50
N GLU A 65 -9.83 -11.83 3.58
CA GLU A 65 -10.70 -12.95 3.95
C GLU A 65 -12.15 -12.48 4.13
N ARG A 66 -12.37 -11.37 4.86
CA ARG A 66 -13.69 -10.75 5.03
C ARG A 66 -14.29 -10.29 3.70
N VAL A 67 -13.49 -9.64 2.83
CA VAL A 67 -13.93 -9.23 1.50
C VAL A 67 -14.26 -10.42 0.62
N GLY A 68 -13.56 -11.53 0.78
CA GLY A 68 -13.81 -12.79 0.09
C GLY A 68 -15.17 -13.43 0.37
N THR A 69 -15.81 -13.07 1.50
CA THR A 69 -17.19 -13.51 1.81
C THR A 69 -18.27 -12.70 1.09
N LEU A 70 -17.90 -11.58 0.46
CA LEU A 70 -18.84 -10.73 -0.27
C LEU A 70 -19.18 -11.34 -1.65
N PRO A 71 -20.27 -10.90 -2.28
CA PRO A 71 -20.57 -11.24 -3.67
C PRO A 71 -19.40 -10.90 -4.61
N PRO A 72 -19.18 -11.66 -5.70
CA PRO A 72 -18.00 -11.51 -6.57
C PRO A 72 -17.75 -10.10 -7.10
N GLU A 73 -18.81 -9.34 -7.37
CA GLU A 73 -18.75 -7.95 -7.84
C GLU A 73 -18.25 -6.95 -6.77
N ARG A 74 -18.22 -7.37 -5.49
CA ARG A 74 -17.73 -6.58 -4.35
C ARG A 74 -16.37 -7.06 -3.82
N ARG A 75 -15.75 -8.07 -4.44
CA ARG A 75 -14.45 -8.61 -4.02
C ARG A 75 -13.29 -7.75 -4.54
N MET A 76 -13.22 -6.53 -4.05
CA MET A 76 -12.14 -5.59 -4.33
C MET A 76 -11.88 -4.72 -3.10
N VAL A 77 -10.62 -4.50 -2.78
CA VAL A 77 -10.19 -3.64 -1.68
C VAL A 77 -8.94 -2.86 -2.04
N ARG A 78 -8.89 -1.59 -1.68
CA ARG A 78 -7.68 -0.77 -1.66
C ARG A 78 -7.05 -0.91 -0.28
N LEU A 79 -5.85 -1.44 -0.21
CA LEU A 79 -5.06 -1.48 1.03
C LEU A 79 -4.47 -0.08 1.31
N GLY A 80 -4.29 0.24 2.58
CA GLY A 80 -3.68 1.50 2.99
C GLY A 80 -2.22 1.60 2.54
N SER A 81 -1.76 2.80 2.22
CA SER A 81 -0.37 3.05 1.85
C SER A 81 0.59 3.07 3.05
N GLU A 82 0.08 3.24 4.26
CA GLU A 82 0.89 3.34 5.49
C GLU A 82 1.17 1.96 6.14
N MET A 83 1.37 0.92 5.33
CA MET A 83 1.57 -0.43 5.88
C MET A 83 2.94 -0.61 6.51
N LEU A 84 3.98 -0.01 5.92
CA LEU A 84 5.36 -0.03 6.39
C LEU A 84 5.83 1.41 6.59
N GLN A 85 5.81 1.87 7.83
CA GLN A 85 6.03 3.27 8.14
C GLN A 85 7.48 3.71 7.88
N GLY A 86 7.64 4.76 7.08
CA GLY A 86 8.97 5.32 6.77
C GLY A 86 9.84 4.43 5.88
N TYR A 87 9.24 3.57 5.06
CA TYR A 87 9.98 2.67 4.17
C TYR A 87 10.93 3.40 3.21
N THR A 88 10.54 4.57 2.74
CA THR A 88 11.31 5.44 1.83
C THR A 88 12.03 6.58 2.55
N GLU A 89 11.94 6.68 3.87
CA GLU A 89 12.56 7.74 4.65
C GLU A 89 14.05 7.48 4.90
N ALA A 90 14.89 8.50 4.70
CA ALA A 90 16.34 8.41 4.80
C ALA A 90 16.86 7.80 6.12
N GLY A 91 16.16 8.05 7.24
CA GLY A 91 16.50 7.49 8.55
C GLY A 91 16.18 6.00 8.72
N TRP A 92 15.35 5.41 7.84
CA TRP A 92 14.86 4.04 7.96
C TRP A 92 15.16 3.15 6.75
N ILE A 93 15.47 3.74 5.59
CA ILE A 93 15.67 2.98 4.36
C ILE A 93 16.72 1.87 4.52
N ASN A 94 17.86 2.14 5.20
CA ASN A 94 18.90 1.15 5.42
C ASN A 94 18.44 0.00 6.34
N TRP A 95 17.56 0.27 7.29
CA TRP A 95 16.98 -0.74 8.15
C TRP A 95 16.01 -1.64 7.36
N TRP A 96 15.12 -1.04 6.57
CA TRP A 96 14.18 -1.77 5.73
C TRP A 96 14.88 -2.64 4.69
N GLN A 97 16.05 -2.23 4.16
CA GLN A 97 16.81 -2.96 3.16
C GLN A 97 17.68 -4.10 3.74
N GLN A 98 17.70 -4.32 5.05
CA GLN A 98 18.41 -5.44 5.63
C GLN A 98 17.78 -6.77 5.17
N LYS A 99 18.65 -7.72 4.79
CA LYS A 99 18.19 -9.00 4.22
C LYS A 99 17.18 -9.72 5.10
N HIS A 100 17.41 -9.80 6.41
CA HIS A 100 16.49 -10.48 7.33
C HIS A 100 15.13 -9.79 7.43
N ILE A 101 15.06 -8.46 7.28
CA ILE A 101 13.82 -7.71 7.22
C ILE A 101 13.08 -8.01 5.91
N GLN A 102 13.79 -7.98 4.78
CA GLN A 102 13.22 -8.28 3.47
C GLN A 102 12.67 -9.71 3.40
N ASP A 103 13.45 -10.69 3.89
CA ASP A 103 13.03 -12.09 3.97
C ASP A 103 11.77 -12.24 4.87
N HIS A 104 11.72 -11.50 5.98
CA HIS A 104 10.54 -11.48 6.86
C HIS A 104 9.32 -10.88 6.17
N LEU A 105 9.47 -9.75 5.47
CA LEU A 105 8.39 -9.11 4.72
C LEU A 105 7.85 -10.01 3.61
N GLU A 106 8.70 -10.69 2.87
CA GLU A 106 8.26 -11.68 1.87
C GLU A 106 7.43 -12.79 2.51
N ASN A 107 7.91 -13.40 3.59
CA ASN A 107 7.17 -14.43 4.32
C ASN A 107 5.84 -13.92 4.90
N LEU A 108 5.80 -12.66 5.29
CA LEU A 108 4.64 -12.03 5.90
C LEU A 108 3.55 -11.67 4.88
N PHE A 109 3.95 -11.19 3.69
CA PHE A 109 3.02 -10.73 2.66
C PHE A 109 2.61 -11.82 1.65
N ALA A 110 3.42 -12.87 1.45
CA ALA A 110 3.08 -13.97 0.54
C ALA A 110 1.71 -14.59 0.87
N PRO A 111 1.37 -14.92 2.13
CA PRO A 111 0.04 -15.46 2.48
C PRO A 111 -1.11 -14.48 2.21
N VAL A 112 -0.85 -13.15 2.22
CA VAL A 112 -1.85 -12.12 1.89
C VAL A 112 -2.23 -12.23 0.42
N GLY A 113 -1.25 -12.31 -0.46
CA GLY A 113 -1.46 -12.47 -1.90
C GLY A 113 -2.10 -13.82 -2.27
N GLU A 114 -1.68 -14.90 -1.62
CA GLU A 114 -2.31 -16.23 -1.80
C GLU A 114 -3.79 -16.21 -1.43
N MET A 115 -4.13 -15.60 -0.30
CA MET A 115 -5.51 -15.44 0.14
C MET A 115 -6.33 -14.66 -0.89
N ALA A 116 -5.79 -13.56 -1.42
CA ALA A 116 -6.46 -12.74 -2.42
C ALA A 116 -6.76 -13.53 -3.71
N ARG A 117 -5.77 -14.29 -4.21
CA ARG A 117 -5.94 -15.14 -5.40
C ARG A 117 -6.98 -16.23 -5.14
N ARG A 118 -6.87 -16.95 -4.03
CA ARG A 118 -7.78 -18.04 -3.66
C ARG A 118 -9.24 -17.58 -3.57
N LEU A 119 -9.48 -16.40 -3.00
CA LEU A 119 -10.82 -15.84 -2.81
C LEU A 119 -11.28 -14.96 -3.97
N ASN A 120 -10.43 -14.82 -5.02
CA ASN A 120 -10.67 -13.94 -6.15
C ASN A 120 -11.00 -12.49 -5.72
N VAL A 121 -10.22 -11.98 -4.75
CA VAL A 121 -10.29 -10.59 -4.30
C VAL A 121 -9.27 -9.77 -5.10
N LYS A 122 -9.68 -8.68 -5.72
CA LYS A 122 -8.79 -7.71 -6.36
C LYS A 122 -8.23 -6.75 -5.33
N ILE A 123 -6.92 -6.53 -5.39
CA ILE A 123 -6.21 -5.61 -4.51
C ILE A 123 -5.83 -4.35 -5.29
N SER A 124 -5.87 -3.21 -4.64
CA SER A 124 -5.20 -2.02 -5.14
C SER A 124 -4.48 -1.29 -4.01
N PHE A 125 -3.47 -0.51 -4.41
CA PHE A 125 -2.83 0.50 -3.57
C PHE A 125 -3.05 1.88 -4.18
N HIS A 126 -2.87 2.89 -3.36
CA HIS A 126 -2.88 4.28 -3.79
C HIS A 126 -1.81 5.02 -3.00
N PRO A 127 -0.64 5.30 -3.58
CA PRO A 127 0.38 6.12 -2.96
C PRO A 127 -0.22 7.45 -2.48
N GLY A 128 0.33 7.97 -1.39
CA GLY A 128 -0.15 9.22 -0.81
C GLY A 128 -0.02 10.41 -1.79
N GLN A 129 -0.68 11.51 -1.47
CA GLN A 129 -0.73 12.75 -2.30
C GLN A 129 0.66 13.35 -2.61
N PHE A 130 1.72 12.88 -1.96
CA PHE A 130 3.09 13.32 -2.21
C PHE A 130 3.78 12.53 -3.34
N CYS A 131 3.18 11.46 -3.83
CA CYS A 131 3.65 10.71 -5.00
C CYS A 131 3.21 11.41 -6.28
N VAL A 132 4.02 12.37 -6.75
CA VAL A 132 3.74 13.22 -7.91
C VAL A 132 4.75 12.93 -9.02
N LEU A 133 4.53 11.86 -9.78
CA LEU A 133 5.40 11.44 -10.89
C LEU A 133 5.53 12.48 -12.00
N SER A 134 4.55 13.37 -12.13
CA SER A 134 4.50 14.45 -13.12
C SER A 134 4.90 15.83 -12.57
N SER A 135 5.65 15.88 -11.46
CA SER A 135 6.17 17.14 -10.91
C SER A 135 7.23 17.77 -11.81
N GLU A 136 7.30 19.11 -11.88
CA GLU A 136 8.41 19.85 -12.52
C GLU A 136 9.74 19.65 -11.76
N SER A 137 9.69 19.44 -10.45
CA SER A 137 10.88 19.21 -9.63
C SER A 137 11.45 17.81 -9.83
N ALA A 138 12.70 17.72 -10.27
CA ALA A 138 13.39 16.44 -10.44
C ALA A 138 13.51 15.66 -9.12
N ASN A 139 13.72 16.34 -8.00
CA ASN A 139 13.79 15.73 -6.68
C ASN A 139 12.44 15.13 -6.26
N ILE A 140 11.33 15.83 -6.49
CA ILE A 140 10.00 15.30 -6.21
C ILE A 140 9.71 14.08 -7.09
N ARG A 141 10.05 14.14 -8.39
CA ARG A 141 9.89 12.96 -9.27
C ARG A 141 10.69 11.76 -8.78
N HIS A 142 11.94 11.98 -8.36
CA HIS A 142 12.78 10.90 -7.82
C HIS A 142 12.14 10.24 -6.60
N ARG A 143 11.75 11.03 -5.60
CA ARG A 143 11.05 10.54 -4.41
C ARG A 143 9.71 9.87 -4.74
N SER A 144 9.01 10.35 -5.75
CA SER A 144 7.76 9.75 -6.20
C SER A 144 7.97 8.37 -6.83
N VAL A 145 9.08 8.16 -7.54
CA VAL A 145 9.48 6.84 -8.02
C VAL A 145 9.78 5.91 -6.85
N GLU A 146 10.54 6.34 -5.85
CA GLU A 146 10.83 5.56 -4.64
C GLU A 146 9.55 5.19 -3.89
N GLU A 147 8.63 6.14 -3.70
CA GLU A 147 7.34 5.91 -3.05
C GLU A 147 6.45 4.95 -3.86
N PHE A 148 6.48 5.04 -5.19
CA PHE A 148 5.76 4.10 -6.04
C PHE A 148 6.34 2.69 -5.94
N GLU A 149 7.68 2.55 -6.01
CA GLU A 149 8.38 1.26 -5.89
C GLU A 149 8.18 0.60 -4.53
N TYR A 150 8.02 1.37 -3.45
CA TYR A 150 7.60 0.84 -2.16
C TYR A 150 6.28 0.03 -2.25
N HIS A 151 5.30 0.56 -2.97
CA HIS A 151 4.02 -0.15 -3.18
C HIS A 151 4.18 -1.36 -4.10
N VAL A 152 5.13 -1.28 -5.05
CA VAL A 152 5.50 -2.40 -5.92
C VAL A 152 6.15 -3.52 -5.11
N ASP A 153 7.03 -3.21 -4.15
CA ASP A 153 7.65 -4.19 -3.26
C ASP A 153 6.57 -4.97 -2.49
N MET A 154 5.59 -4.29 -1.90
CA MET A 154 4.46 -4.97 -1.23
C MET A 154 3.70 -5.88 -2.19
N ALA A 155 3.41 -5.42 -3.41
CA ALA A 155 2.74 -6.23 -4.42
C ALA A 155 3.58 -7.44 -4.86
N ARG A 156 4.90 -7.26 -4.99
CA ARG A 156 5.87 -8.31 -5.34
C ARG A 156 5.92 -9.40 -4.28
N TRP A 157 6.01 -9.05 -2.99
CA TRP A 157 5.97 -10.03 -1.89
C TRP A 157 4.64 -10.78 -1.85
N MET A 158 3.54 -10.16 -2.26
CA MET A 158 2.24 -10.82 -2.43
C MET A 158 2.18 -11.70 -3.71
N GLY A 159 3.22 -11.70 -4.55
CA GLY A 159 3.30 -12.47 -5.80
C GLY A 159 2.56 -11.86 -6.98
N PHE A 160 2.37 -10.53 -6.97
CA PHE A 160 1.80 -9.74 -8.07
C PHE A 160 2.88 -8.99 -8.86
N GLY A 161 2.50 -8.32 -9.94
CA GLY A 161 3.39 -7.53 -10.80
C GLY A 161 3.94 -8.29 -12.02
N LYS A 162 3.63 -9.58 -12.16
CA LYS A 162 4.10 -10.41 -13.27
C LYS A 162 3.38 -10.11 -14.60
N SER A 163 2.15 -9.63 -14.52
CA SER A 163 1.36 -9.22 -15.68
C SER A 163 0.37 -8.12 -15.32
N PHE A 164 -0.13 -7.43 -16.35
CA PHE A 164 -1.15 -6.39 -16.16
C PHE A 164 -2.48 -6.95 -15.59
N GLN A 165 -2.79 -8.22 -15.80
CA GLN A 165 -4.06 -8.86 -15.41
C GLN A 165 -4.02 -9.59 -14.07
N ASP A 166 -2.91 -9.63 -13.37
CA ASP A 166 -2.72 -10.51 -12.20
C ASP A 166 -3.51 -10.15 -10.93
N GLY A 167 -4.28 -9.06 -10.96
CA GLY A 167 -5.27 -8.79 -9.93
C GLY A 167 -4.88 -7.77 -8.89
N CYS A 168 -3.71 -7.14 -9.02
CA CYS A 168 -3.27 -6.01 -8.21
C CYS A 168 -3.05 -4.78 -9.09
N LYS A 169 -3.34 -3.58 -8.57
CA LYS A 169 -3.06 -2.29 -9.21
C LYS A 169 -2.57 -1.26 -8.19
N ILE A 170 -1.74 -0.34 -8.68
CA ILE A 170 -1.27 0.83 -7.94
C ILE A 170 -1.73 2.06 -8.71
N ASN A 171 -2.64 2.82 -8.11
CA ASN A 171 -3.27 3.96 -8.76
C ASN A 171 -2.57 5.27 -8.37
N VAL A 172 -2.22 6.09 -9.34
CA VAL A 172 -1.60 7.41 -9.12
C VAL A 172 -2.36 8.50 -9.87
N HIS A 173 -2.37 9.70 -9.31
CA HIS A 173 -2.97 10.88 -9.94
C HIS A 173 -2.06 11.51 -10.98
N ILE A 174 -2.67 12.13 -12.00
CA ILE A 174 -1.98 13.09 -12.87
C ILE A 174 -2.06 14.49 -12.20
N SER A 175 -1.32 14.69 -11.13
CA SER A 175 -1.46 15.92 -10.31
C SER A 175 -0.34 16.95 -10.48
N GLY A 176 0.73 16.61 -11.22
CA GLY A 176 1.86 17.51 -11.45
C GLY A 176 1.72 18.35 -12.74
N ARG A 177 2.43 19.49 -12.79
CA ARG A 177 2.35 20.41 -13.93
C ARG A 177 2.83 19.85 -15.26
N LEU A 178 3.66 18.79 -15.26
CA LEU A 178 4.06 18.10 -16.48
C LEU A 178 2.93 17.22 -17.06
N GLY A 179 1.85 17.03 -16.32
CA GLY A 179 0.68 16.29 -16.78
C GLY A 179 1.01 14.89 -17.30
N PRO A 180 0.34 14.43 -18.37
CA PRO A 180 0.56 13.11 -18.96
C PRO A 180 2.01 12.89 -19.41
N GLN A 181 2.69 13.93 -19.92
CA GLN A 181 4.07 13.80 -20.36
C GLN A 181 5.01 13.42 -19.21
N GLY A 182 4.81 14.00 -18.01
CA GLY A 182 5.59 13.64 -16.84
C GLY A 182 5.43 12.17 -16.42
N ILE A 183 4.22 11.61 -16.58
CA ILE A 183 3.98 10.17 -16.37
C ILE A 183 4.73 9.34 -17.41
N ILE A 184 4.64 9.70 -18.70
CA ILE A 184 5.35 9.00 -19.79
C ILE A 184 6.86 9.00 -19.52
N ASP A 185 7.43 10.12 -19.10
CA ASP A 185 8.85 10.29 -18.78
C ASP A 185 9.28 9.51 -17.51
N ALA A 186 8.34 9.21 -16.63
CA ALA A 186 8.59 8.42 -15.43
C ALA A 186 8.60 6.90 -15.72
N LEU A 187 7.80 6.40 -16.67
CA LEU A 187 7.66 4.98 -16.95
C LEU A 187 9.00 4.23 -17.19
N PRO A 188 9.98 4.77 -17.94
CA PRO A 188 11.28 4.09 -18.12
C PRO A 188 12.09 3.94 -16.83
N LYS A 189 11.80 4.76 -15.80
CA LYS A 189 12.49 4.75 -14.50
C LYS A 189 11.88 3.75 -13.53
N LEU A 190 10.69 3.27 -13.82
CA LEU A 190 9.97 2.29 -13.02
C LEU A 190 10.43 0.87 -13.36
N SER A 191 10.41 -0.02 -12.37
CA SER A 191 10.67 -1.44 -12.55
C SER A 191 9.70 -2.10 -13.54
N PRO A 192 10.02 -3.27 -14.12
CA PRO A 192 9.09 -3.99 -14.99
C PRO A 192 7.76 -4.31 -14.29
N GLU A 193 7.81 -4.70 -13.02
CA GLU A 193 6.63 -4.97 -12.21
C GLU A 193 5.79 -3.72 -11.99
N ALA A 194 6.43 -2.59 -11.71
CA ALA A 194 5.76 -1.30 -11.56
C ALA A 194 4.94 -0.93 -12.81
N ARG A 195 5.51 -1.15 -14.00
CA ARG A 195 4.81 -0.90 -15.28
C ARG A 195 3.61 -1.82 -15.51
N ASN A 196 3.62 -3.03 -14.96
CA ASN A 196 2.46 -3.92 -14.98
C ASN A 196 1.37 -3.53 -13.95
N LEU A 197 1.75 -2.84 -12.90
CA LEU A 197 0.87 -2.50 -11.77
C LEU A 197 0.25 -1.11 -11.87
N ILE A 198 0.91 -0.16 -12.54
CA ILE A 198 0.47 1.23 -12.57
C ILE A 198 -0.87 1.41 -13.27
N THR A 199 -1.73 2.21 -12.67
CA THR A 199 -2.93 2.79 -13.28
C THR A 199 -2.98 4.28 -12.98
N ILE A 200 -3.59 5.06 -13.88
CA ILE A 200 -3.60 6.51 -13.82
C ILE A 200 -5.02 6.98 -13.52
N GLU A 201 -5.17 7.82 -12.53
CA GLU A 201 -6.39 8.55 -12.25
C GLU A 201 -6.29 9.95 -12.89
N ASN A 202 -7.25 10.26 -13.76
CA ASN A 202 -7.33 11.54 -14.44
C ASN A 202 -8.27 12.45 -13.65
N ASP A 203 -7.70 13.42 -12.94
CA ASP A 203 -8.40 14.40 -12.10
C ASP A 203 -8.96 15.57 -12.93
#